data_0cd1cdd26d3c07f8aab2fe2362f04fd4
#
_entry.id   0cd1cdd26d3c07f8aab2fe2362f04fd4
#
_cell.length_a   1.000
_cell.length_b   1.000
_cell.length_c   1.000
_cell.angle_alpha   90.00
_cell.angle_beta   90.00
_cell.angle_gamma   90.00
#
_symmetry.space_group_name_H-M   'P 1'
#
loop_
_entity.id
_entity.type
_entity.pdbx_description
1 polymer ?
#
loop_
_entity_poly.entity_id
_entity_poly.type
_entity_poly.pdbx_seq_one_letter_code
_entity_poly.pdbx_strand_id
1 'polypeptide(L)'
;LELLLNGGFSPLTGFMTSADHGSVCADMRLADGTLWPIPITLDVPEATAEKLSTGGTLALRDDEGVMLAVLHAEDIWRPDREAEAQAVFGTTNREHPGVGQLLDRTEPVYVGGRLEGLQPVSHYDYKELRHTPTELRAAFTKLGWTKVVAFQTRNPMHRAHQELTLRAAKEVEANLLIHPVVGMTKPGDVDHYTRVRCYQALLPRYPQKTAMLSLLPLAMRMGGPREAVWHAIIRKNHGCTHLVVGRDHAGPGSDSNGNAFYGPYDAQELLSKHEAELGVTMVPFKLMVFVEETDSYTPIDEVPEGKRTLNLSGTELRDRLAKGKEVPSWFTFPTVAEELARSHPPRHEQGFTLLFTGLSGSGKSTIANVLLVKLLEMGGRAVTLLDGDLVRKNLSSELGFSREHRDINIRRIGYVASEITKNGGVAVCAPIAPFDSVRKQVRAMIEPLGGFMVVHVATPLEVCERRDRKGLYAKARAGIIKEFTGISDPYEAPEDAEIVIDTTTLTAEEAAQQIILHLEKEGYVAGKA
;
A
#
# COMPACT_ATOMS: atom_id res chain seq x y z
N LEU A 1 -10.17 -16.61 1.96
CA LEU A 1 -10.83 -17.67 1.22
C LEU A 1 -9.84 -18.70 0.66
N GLU A 2 -8.84 -18.28 -0.16
CA GLU A 2 -7.89 -19.18 -0.84
C GLU A 2 -7.18 -20.15 0.11
N LEU A 3 -6.65 -19.64 1.25
CA LEU A 3 -5.95 -20.48 2.22
C LEU A 3 -6.87 -21.45 2.99
N LEU A 4 -8.16 -21.16 3.07
CA LEU A 4 -9.16 -22.13 3.55
C LEU A 4 -9.36 -23.25 2.52
N LEU A 5 -9.52 -22.88 1.25
CA LEU A 5 -9.81 -23.83 0.17
C LEU A 5 -8.64 -24.74 -0.19
N ASN A 6 -7.40 -24.25 -0.11
CA ASN A 6 -6.20 -25.02 -0.49
C ASN A 6 -5.54 -25.76 0.68
N GLY A 7 -6.08 -25.64 1.91
CA GLY A 7 -5.56 -26.27 3.11
C GLY A 7 -4.42 -25.51 3.79
N GLY A 8 -4.09 -24.30 3.34
CA GLY A 8 -3.11 -23.43 4.01
C GLY A 8 -3.52 -23.07 5.45
N PHE A 9 -4.81 -23.04 5.70
CA PHE A 9 -5.41 -22.78 7.02
C PHE A 9 -5.92 -24.03 7.73
N SER A 10 -5.47 -25.24 7.33
CA SER A 10 -5.82 -26.44 8.10
C SER A 10 -5.52 -26.28 9.60
N PRO A 11 -6.42 -26.72 10.51
CA PRO A 11 -7.55 -27.63 10.26
C PRO A 11 -8.86 -26.92 9.87
N LEU A 12 -8.89 -25.60 9.69
CA LEU A 12 -10.13 -24.91 9.33
C LEU A 12 -10.69 -25.37 7.98
N THR A 13 -11.97 -25.68 7.95
CA THR A 13 -12.72 -26.06 6.74
C THR A 13 -13.70 -24.97 6.29
N GLY A 14 -13.68 -23.82 6.95
CA GLY A 14 -14.56 -22.70 6.66
C GLY A 14 -14.28 -21.51 7.59
N PHE A 15 -15.19 -20.56 7.59
CA PHE A 15 -15.14 -19.43 8.50
C PHE A 15 -15.65 -19.82 9.87
N MET A 16 -15.02 -19.30 10.91
CA MET A 16 -15.32 -19.63 12.31
C MET A 16 -16.77 -19.32 12.68
N THR A 17 -17.36 -20.16 13.53
CA THR A 17 -18.59 -19.86 14.25
C THR A 17 -18.31 -18.95 15.44
N SER A 18 -19.34 -18.41 16.10
CA SER A 18 -19.19 -17.61 17.31
C SER A 18 -18.49 -18.35 18.43
N ALA A 19 -18.67 -19.68 18.52
CA ALA A 19 -18.02 -20.54 19.51
C ALA A 19 -16.51 -20.61 19.29
N ASP A 20 -16.06 -20.90 18.06
CA ASP A 20 -14.63 -20.87 17.71
C ASP A 20 -14.04 -19.48 17.83
N HIS A 21 -14.73 -18.46 17.33
CA HIS A 21 -14.31 -17.06 17.45
C HIS A 21 -14.06 -16.65 18.91
N GLY A 22 -15.04 -16.92 19.80
CA GLY A 22 -14.92 -16.59 21.22
C GLY A 22 -13.75 -17.34 21.89
N SER A 23 -13.60 -18.62 21.61
CA SER A 23 -12.51 -19.45 22.14
C SER A 23 -11.14 -18.98 21.63
N VAL A 24 -11.02 -18.65 20.34
CA VAL A 24 -9.78 -18.13 19.73
C VAL A 24 -9.42 -16.77 20.33
N CYS A 25 -10.38 -15.89 20.52
CA CYS A 25 -10.14 -14.60 21.18
C CYS A 25 -9.63 -14.78 22.61
N ALA A 26 -10.25 -15.65 23.39
CA ALA A 26 -9.92 -15.89 24.81
C ALA A 26 -8.58 -16.64 24.96
N ASP A 27 -8.42 -17.79 24.31
CA ASP A 27 -7.41 -18.79 24.64
C ASP A 27 -6.47 -19.15 23.47
N MET A 28 -6.60 -18.51 22.30
CA MET A 28 -5.91 -18.88 21.06
C MET A 28 -6.18 -20.35 20.65
N ARG A 29 -7.39 -20.84 20.86
CA ARG A 29 -7.79 -22.21 20.53
C ARG A 29 -9.16 -22.25 19.88
N LEU A 30 -9.35 -23.16 18.95
CA LEU A 30 -10.68 -23.52 18.46
C LEU A 30 -11.50 -24.16 19.61
N ALA A 31 -12.80 -24.26 19.43
CA ALA A 31 -13.69 -24.87 20.43
C ALA A 31 -13.35 -26.34 20.77
N ASP A 32 -12.69 -27.04 19.84
CA ASP A 32 -12.18 -28.41 20.05
C ASP A 32 -10.83 -28.48 20.78
N GLY A 33 -10.26 -27.33 21.15
CA GLY A 33 -8.98 -27.20 21.83
C GLY A 33 -7.75 -27.08 20.92
N THR A 34 -7.91 -27.20 19.61
CA THR A 34 -6.80 -27.05 18.65
C THR A 34 -6.22 -25.64 18.69
N LEU A 35 -4.90 -25.50 18.74
CA LEU A 35 -4.21 -24.22 18.76
C LEU A 35 -4.48 -23.44 17.46
N TRP A 36 -5.08 -22.26 17.61
CA TRP A 36 -5.34 -21.32 16.53
C TRP A 36 -5.41 -19.88 17.07
N PRO A 37 -4.47 -18.99 16.74
CA PRO A 37 -4.27 -17.75 17.50
C PRO A 37 -5.07 -16.53 17.04
N ILE A 38 -5.59 -16.52 15.79
CA ILE A 38 -6.24 -15.35 15.18
C ILE A 38 -7.58 -15.78 14.55
N PRO A 39 -8.69 -15.06 14.78
CA PRO A 39 -9.97 -15.36 14.15
C PRO A 39 -9.92 -15.29 12.61
N ILE A 40 -10.59 -16.24 11.96
CA ILE A 40 -10.82 -16.26 10.52
C ILE A 40 -12.33 -16.18 10.30
N THR A 41 -12.79 -14.98 10.00
CA THR A 41 -14.19 -14.61 9.91
C THR A 41 -14.59 -14.15 8.51
N LEU A 42 -15.85 -14.27 8.18
CA LEU A 42 -16.48 -13.61 7.05
C LEU A 42 -17.48 -12.59 7.58
N ASP A 43 -17.25 -11.35 7.26
CA ASP A 43 -18.13 -10.23 7.57
C ASP A 43 -19.04 -9.91 6.38
N VAL A 44 -20.28 -9.54 6.66
CA VAL A 44 -21.29 -9.21 5.66
C VAL A 44 -22.08 -7.96 6.05
N PRO A 45 -22.56 -7.18 5.05
CA PRO A 45 -23.49 -6.08 5.29
C PRO A 45 -24.81 -6.57 5.92
N GLU A 46 -25.45 -5.71 6.71
CA GLU A 46 -26.75 -5.97 7.35
C GLU A 46 -27.79 -6.50 6.34
N ALA A 47 -27.90 -5.87 5.18
CA ALA A 47 -28.84 -6.26 4.12
C ALA A 47 -28.60 -7.67 3.54
N THR A 48 -27.38 -8.19 3.66
CA THR A 48 -27.06 -9.57 3.29
C THR A 48 -27.43 -10.52 4.43
N ALA A 49 -27.11 -10.15 5.67
CA ALA A 49 -27.44 -10.95 6.84
C ALA A 49 -28.96 -11.14 7.03
N GLU A 50 -29.77 -10.10 6.78
CA GLU A 50 -31.25 -10.18 6.82
C GLU A 50 -31.86 -11.21 5.86
N LYS A 51 -31.17 -11.52 4.78
CA LYS A 51 -31.61 -12.50 3.76
C LYS A 51 -31.08 -13.90 3.99
N LEU A 52 -30.16 -14.05 4.95
CA LEU A 52 -29.51 -15.31 5.27
C LEU A 52 -30.06 -15.87 6.57
N SER A 53 -30.25 -17.18 6.63
CA SER A 53 -30.61 -17.91 7.85
C SER A 53 -29.61 -19.03 8.12
N THR A 54 -29.50 -19.46 9.35
CA THR A 54 -28.77 -20.67 9.72
C THR A 54 -29.30 -21.86 8.91
N GLY A 55 -28.40 -22.64 8.30
CA GLY A 55 -28.72 -23.68 7.33
C GLY A 55 -28.87 -23.19 5.88
N GLY A 56 -28.85 -21.87 5.65
CA GLY A 56 -28.82 -21.28 4.32
C GLY A 56 -27.43 -21.31 3.68
N THR A 57 -27.33 -20.87 2.45
CA THR A 57 -26.07 -20.84 1.70
C THR A 57 -25.77 -19.45 1.17
N LEU A 58 -24.48 -19.11 1.15
CA LEU A 58 -23.97 -17.85 0.61
C LEU A 58 -22.93 -18.15 -0.49
N ALA A 59 -23.14 -17.61 -1.69
CA ALA A 59 -22.19 -17.72 -2.79
C ALA A 59 -21.05 -16.71 -2.62
N LEU A 60 -19.82 -17.19 -2.57
CA LEU A 60 -18.62 -16.37 -2.51
C LEU A 60 -18.05 -16.22 -3.91
N ARG A 61 -17.96 -14.97 -4.36
CA ARG A 61 -17.54 -14.60 -5.72
C ARG A 61 -16.32 -13.70 -5.68
N ASP A 62 -15.52 -13.77 -6.74
CA ASP A 62 -14.49 -12.76 -7.00
C ASP A 62 -15.08 -11.47 -7.59
N ASP A 63 -14.21 -10.49 -7.85
CA ASP A 63 -14.60 -9.18 -8.41
C ASP A 63 -15.14 -9.28 -9.84
N GLU A 64 -14.84 -10.37 -10.57
CA GLU A 64 -15.38 -10.66 -11.91
C GLU A 64 -16.75 -11.34 -11.84
N GLY A 65 -17.24 -11.68 -10.63
CA GLY A 65 -18.51 -12.35 -10.39
C GLY A 65 -18.44 -13.89 -10.49
N VAL A 66 -17.25 -14.45 -10.67
CA VAL A 66 -17.04 -15.90 -10.74
C VAL A 66 -17.25 -16.52 -9.36
N MET A 67 -18.06 -17.56 -9.27
CA MET A 67 -18.33 -18.25 -8.01
C MET A 67 -17.16 -19.16 -7.64
N LEU A 68 -16.49 -18.84 -6.54
CA LEU A 68 -15.32 -19.57 -6.04
C LEU A 68 -15.69 -20.66 -5.04
N ALA A 69 -16.67 -20.38 -4.19
CA ALA A 69 -17.12 -21.30 -3.15
C ALA A 69 -18.55 -21.01 -2.72
N VAL A 70 -19.13 -21.98 -2.04
CA VAL A 70 -20.39 -21.82 -1.30
C VAL A 70 -20.10 -21.95 0.18
N LEU A 71 -20.55 -20.99 0.97
CA LEU A 71 -20.56 -21.07 2.44
C LEU A 71 -21.91 -21.65 2.86
N HIS A 72 -21.90 -22.74 3.62
CA HIS A 72 -23.04 -23.27 4.34
C HIS A 72 -23.10 -22.59 5.69
N ALA A 73 -24.02 -21.64 5.88
CA ALA A 73 -24.11 -20.82 7.08
C ALA A 73 -24.60 -21.66 8.27
N GLU A 74 -23.72 -21.84 9.25
CA GLU A 74 -23.99 -22.57 10.49
C GLU A 74 -24.28 -21.62 11.65
N ASP A 75 -23.72 -20.40 11.58
CA ASP A 75 -23.87 -19.38 12.61
C ASP A 75 -23.86 -17.97 12.00
N ILE A 76 -24.67 -17.06 12.57
CA ILE A 76 -24.79 -15.66 12.14
C ILE A 76 -24.91 -14.82 13.41
N TRP A 77 -23.91 -13.90 13.64
CA TRP A 77 -23.89 -13.11 14.88
C TRP A 77 -23.27 -11.72 14.67
N ARG A 78 -23.46 -10.86 15.65
CA ARG A 78 -22.77 -9.56 15.74
C ARG A 78 -21.65 -9.67 16.75
N PRO A 79 -20.38 -9.56 16.34
CA PRO A 79 -19.25 -9.64 17.25
C PRO A 79 -19.10 -8.35 18.06
N ASP A 80 -18.54 -8.47 19.26
CA ASP A 80 -17.93 -7.35 19.97
C ASP A 80 -16.52 -7.13 19.41
N ARG A 81 -16.40 -6.23 18.43
CA ARG A 81 -15.14 -5.96 17.72
C ARG A 81 -14.10 -5.26 18.57
N GLU A 82 -14.51 -4.48 19.59
CA GLU A 82 -13.55 -3.88 20.53
C GLU A 82 -12.96 -4.95 21.45
N ALA A 83 -13.78 -5.87 21.94
CA ALA A 83 -13.30 -7.04 22.69
C ALA A 83 -12.39 -7.93 21.84
N GLU A 84 -12.74 -8.17 20.57
CA GLU A 84 -11.88 -8.89 19.62
C GLU A 84 -10.54 -8.16 19.42
N ALA A 85 -10.55 -6.83 19.19
CA ALA A 85 -9.33 -6.05 19.04
C ALA A 85 -8.43 -6.15 20.26
N GLN A 86 -9.00 -5.99 21.45
CA GLN A 86 -8.25 -6.09 22.71
C GLN A 86 -7.67 -7.50 22.91
N ALA A 87 -8.41 -8.54 22.58
CA ALA A 87 -7.98 -9.92 22.73
C ALA A 87 -6.88 -10.31 21.74
N VAL A 88 -7.03 -9.94 20.47
CA VAL A 88 -6.14 -10.38 19.38
C VAL A 88 -4.88 -9.50 19.29
N PHE A 89 -5.04 -8.17 19.41
CA PHE A 89 -3.96 -7.21 19.22
C PHE A 89 -3.43 -6.61 20.53
N GLY A 90 -4.09 -6.84 21.67
CA GLY A 90 -3.74 -6.27 22.96
C GLY A 90 -4.08 -4.76 23.09
N THR A 91 -4.78 -4.19 22.11
CA THR A 91 -5.11 -2.76 22.07
C THR A 91 -6.36 -2.51 21.24
N THR A 92 -7.03 -1.38 21.51
CA THR A 92 -8.11 -0.82 20.67
C THR A 92 -7.66 0.44 19.92
N ASN A 93 -6.38 0.78 19.97
CA ASN A 93 -5.82 1.94 19.27
C ASN A 93 -5.90 1.74 17.74
N ARG A 94 -6.65 2.59 17.06
CA ARG A 94 -6.89 2.53 15.60
C ARG A 94 -5.65 2.83 14.74
N GLU A 95 -4.60 3.36 15.32
CA GLU A 95 -3.31 3.49 14.63
C GLU A 95 -2.64 2.13 14.39
N HIS A 96 -3.04 1.09 15.13
CA HIS A 96 -2.65 -0.27 14.82
C HIS A 96 -3.41 -0.74 13.56
N PRO A 97 -2.73 -1.11 12.44
CA PRO A 97 -3.39 -1.40 11.17
C PRO A 97 -4.48 -2.49 11.25
N GLY A 98 -4.25 -3.54 12.04
CA GLY A 98 -5.23 -4.61 12.25
C GLY A 98 -6.47 -4.13 13.01
N VAL A 99 -6.29 -3.25 14.00
CA VAL A 99 -7.40 -2.64 14.76
C VAL A 99 -8.19 -1.68 13.86
N GLY A 100 -7.51 -0.80 13.11
CA GLY A 100 -8.15 0.09 12.16
C GLY A 100 -8.96 -0.67 11.10
N GLN A 101 -8.42 -1.78 10.57
CA GLN A 101 -9.16 -2.65 9.66
C GLN A 101 -10.40 -3.25 10.31
N LEU A 102 -10.26 -3.78 11.53
CA LEU A 102 -11.35 -4.45 12.26
C LEU A 102 -12.47 -3.47 12.66
N LEU A 103 -12.13 -2.31 13.22
CA LEU A 103 -13.12 -1.39 13.77
C LEU A 103 -13.76 -0.48 12.71
N ASP A 104 -13.02 -0.10 11.65
CA ASP A 104 -13.45 0.94 10.71
C ASP A 104 -13.93 0.37 9.36
N ARG A 105 -13.53 -0.85 8.98
CA ARG A 105 -13.79 -1.41 7.64
C ARG A 105 -14.53 -2.73 7.62
N THR A 106 -14.59 -3.43 8.76
CA THR A 106 -15.31 -4.71 8.87
C THR A 106 -16.81 -4.46 8.96
N GLU A 107 -17.59 -5.23 8.22
CA GLU A 107 -19.05 -5.17 8.20
C GLU A 107 -19.64 -5.69 9.55
N PRO A 108 -20.89 -5.31 9.89
CA PRO A 108 -21.41 -5.49 11.26
C PRO A 108 -21.77 -6.92 11.65
N VAL A 109 -21.95 -7.82 10.69
CA VAL A 109 -22.43 -9.18 10.96
C VAL A 109 -21.41 -10.20 10.48
N TYR A 110 -21.07 -11.17 11.33
CA TYR A 110 -20.23 -12.29 10.95
C TYR A 110 -21.07 -13.52 10.59
N VAL A 111 -20.59 -14.27 9.60
CA VAL A 111 -21.19 -15.54 9.17
C VAL A 111 -20.14 -16.64 9.22
N GLY A 112 -20.37 -17.62 10.07
CA GLY A 112 -19.53 -18.80 10.22
C GLY A 112 -20.16 -20.03 9.58
N GLY A 113 -19.32 -20.98 9.19
CA GLY A 113 -19.76 -22.26 8.66
C GLY A 113 -18.77 -22.88 7.68
N ARG A 114 -19.13 -24.05 7.17
CA ARG A 114 -18.31 -24.86 6.28
C ARG A 114 -18.30 -24.30 4.86
N LEU A 115 -17.13 -24.33 4.21
CA LEU A 115 -16.95 -23.98 2.82
C LEU A 115 -17.00 -25.21 1.90
N GLU A 116 -17.68 -25.07 0.78
CA GLU A 116 -17.62 -25.97 -0.36
C GLU A 116 -16.92 -25.24 -1.52
N GLY A 117 -15.68 -25.64 -1.82
CA GLY A 117 -14.90 -25.05 -2.91
C GLY A 117 -15.39 -25.55 -4.26
N LEU A 118 -15.63 -24.64 -5.19
CA LEU A 118 -16.04 -24.95 -6.55
C LEU A 118 -14.89 -24.88 -7.53
N GLN A 119 -14.01 -23.89 -7.35
CA GLN A 119 -12.82 -23.70 -8.16
C GLN A 119 -11.76 -22.91 -7.41
N PRO A 120 -10.47 -23.06 -7.75
CA PRO A 120 -9.41 -22.29 -7.15
C PRO A 120 -9.52 -20.80 -7.50
N VAL A 121 -8.97 -19.95 -6.64
CA VAL A 121 -8.79 -18.52 -6.93
C VAL A 121 -7.82 -18.37 -8.10
N SER A 122 -8.21 -17.60 -9.11
CA SER A 122 -7.35 -17.33 -10.27
C SER A 122 -6.40 -16.16 -9.99
N HIS A 123 -5.12 -16.38 -10.24
CA HIS A 123 -4.10 -15.35 -10.24
C HIS A 123 -3.54 -15.15 -11.64
N TYR A 124 -3.27 -13.89 -12.00
CA TYR A 124 -2.72 -13.55 -13.32
C TYR A 124 -1.22 -13.23 -13.24
N ASP A 125 -0.71 -12.95 -12.03
CA ASP A 125 0.68 -12.61 -11.76
C ASP A 125 1.45 -13.78 -11.12
N TYR A 126 2.71 -13.93 -11.49
CA TYR A 126 3.68 -14.86 -10.89
C TYR A 126 3.14 -16.28 -10.63
N LYS A 127 2.34 -16.81 -11.55
CA LYS A 127 1.65 -18.12 -11.40
C LYS A 127 2.59 -19.25 -11.00
N GLU A 128 3.80 -19.25 -11.54
CA GLU A 128 4.82 -20.27 -11.26
C GLU A 128 5.40 -20.21 -9.85
N LEU A 129 5.16 -19.12 -9.11
CA LEU A 129 5.59 -18.92 -7.74
C LEU A 129 4.47 -19.10 -6.71
N ARG A 130 3.23 -19.31 -7.14
CA ARG A 130 2.04 -19.43 -6.27
C ARG A 130 1.70 -20.89 -6.02
N HIS A 131 2.53 -21.55 -5.21
CA HIS A 131 2.32 -22.97 -4.89
C HIS A 131 1.31 -23.14 -3.77
N THR A 132 0.42 -24.09 -3.93
CA THR A 132 -0.43 -24.60 -2.84
C THR A 132 0.39 -25.40 -1.83
N PRO A 133 -0.13 -25.64 -0.61
CA PRO A 133 0.54 -26.52 0.34
C PRO A 133 0.89 -27.90 -0.20
N THR A 134 0.01 -28.49 -1.01
CA THR A 134 0.23 -29.81 -1.63
C THR A 134 1.37 -29.78 -2.66
N GLU A 135 1.40 -28.76 -3.50
CA GLU A 135 2.46 -28.58 -4.52
C GLU A 135 3.82 -28.33 -3.88
N LEU A 136 3.90 -27.52 -2.80
CA LEU A 136 5.17 -27.32 -2.07
C LEU A 136 5.67 -28.60 -1.44
N ARG A 137 4.82 -29.37 -0.76
CA ARG A 137 5.21 -30.66 -0.18
C ARG A 137 5.70 -31.62 -1.26
N ALA A 138 5.03 -31.68 -2.41
CA ALA A 138 5.47 -32.49 -3.55
C ALA A 138 6.82 -32.02 -4.11
N ALA A 139 7.02 -30.71 -4.22
CA ALA A 139 8.29 -30.13 -4.66
C ALA A 139 9.43 -30.45 -3.68
N PHE A 140 9.23 -30.34 -2.38
CA PHE A 140 10.23 -30.72 -1.37
C PHE A 140 10.59 -32.19 -1.47
N THR A 141 9.60 -33.06 -1.60
CA THR A 141 9.84 -34.50 -1.80
C THR A 141 10.67 -34.78 -3.07
N LYS A 142 10.31 -34.13 -4.19
CA LYS A 142 11.04 -34.26 -5.46
C LYS A 142 12.49 -33.78 -5.37
N LEU A 143 12.74 -32.73 -4.55
CA LEU A 143 14.07 -32.18 -4.33
C LEU A 143 14.87 -32.96 -3.26
N GLY A 144 14.26 -33.93 -2.56
CA GLY A 144 14.86 -34.65 -1.44
C GLY A 144 15.01 -33.81 -0.17
N TRP A 145 14.20 -32.76 -0.01
CA TRP A 145 14.26 -31.89 1.14
C TRP A 145 13.47 -32.50 2.31
N THR A 146 14.17 -32.84 3.37
CA THR A 146 13.58 -33.46 4.59
C THR A 146 13.38 -32.43 5.71
N LYS A 147 14.24 -31.41 5.74
CA LYS A 147 14.11 -30.27 6.65
C LYS A 147 14.01 -29.00 5.83
N VAL A 148 13.01 -28.18 6.11
CA VAL A 148 12.76 -26.92 5.42
C VAL A 148 12.57 -25.81 6.44
N VAL A 149 13.42 -24.78 6.37
CA VAL A 149 13.25 -23.54 7.16
C VAL A 149 12.57 -22.49 6.32
N ALA A 150 11.45 -21.97 6.80
CA ALA A 150 10.72 -20.90 6.14
C ALA A 150 11.19 -19.53 6.62
N PHE A 151 11.34 -18.61 5.68
CA PHE A 151 11.54 -17.19 5.96
C PHE A 151 10.34 -16.38 5.49
N GLN A 152 9.64 -15.77 6.44
CA GLN A 152 8.50 -14.86 6.21
C GLN A 152 9.00 -13.44 6.04
N THR A 153 8.54 -12.75 5.00
CA THR A 153 8.80 -11.31 4.83
C THR A 153 7.67 -10.62 4.09
N ARG A 154 7.51 -9.33 4.33
CA ARG A 154 6.67 -8.38 3.59
C ARG A 154 7.48 -7.21 3.04
N ASN A 155 8.79 -7.24 3.20
CA ASN A 155 9.71 -6.20 2.77
C ASN A 155 10.65 -6.73 1.68
N PRO A 156 11.24 -5.88 0.84
CA PRO A 156 12.36 -6.26 0.00
C PRO A 156 13.48 -6.88 0.83
N MET A 157 14.13 -7.89 0.28
CA MET A 157 15.27 -8.54 0.96
C MET A 157 16.58 -7.86 0.56
N HIS A 158 17.40 -7.60 1.57
CA HIS A 158 18.73 -6.99 1.47
C HIS A 158 19.81 -7.99 1.90
N ARG A 159 21.11 -7.60 1.90
CA ARG A 159 22.22 -8.45 2.30
C ARG A 159 22.05 -9.01 3.72
N ALA A 160 21.55 -8.20 4.66
CA ALA A 160 21.25 -8.68 6.02
C ALA A 160 20.30 -9.88 6.03
N HIS A 161 19.24 -9.84 5.20
CA HIS A 161 18.26 -10.92 5.12
C HIS A 161 18.84 -12.18 4.46
N GLN A 162 19.70 -12.02 3.44
CA GLN A 162 20.39 -13.15 2.83
C GLN A 162 21.30 -13.84 3.85
N GLU A 163 22.14 -13.08 4.56
CA GLU A 163 23.05 -13.65 5.56
C GLU A 163 22.27 -14.35 6.68
N LEU A 164 21.21 -13.68 7.19
CA LEU A 164 20.32 -14.26 8.20
C LEU A 164 19.74 -15.59 7.74
N THR A 165 19.21 -15.66 6.53
CA THR A 165 18.54 -16.87 6.02
C THR A 165 19.54 -17.99 5.71
N LEU A 166 20.75 -17.65 5.25
CA LEU A 166 21.84 -18.64 5.07
C LEU A 166 22.30 -19.22 6.40
N ARG A 167 22.47 -18.38 7.43
CA ARG A 167 22.83 -18.83 8.79
C ARG A 167 21.73 -19.72 9.36
N ALA A 168 20.45 -19.29 9.25
CA ALA A 168 19.32 -20.08 9.73
C ALA A 168 19.30 -21.47 9.07
N ALA A 169 19.42 -21.54 7.76
CA ALA A 169 19.43 -22.82 7.04
C ALA A 169 20.61 -23.72 7.45
N LYS A 170 21.78 -23.13 7.65
CA LYS A 170 22.99 -23.84 8.07
C LYS A 170 22.88 -24.36 9.51
N GLU A 171 22.36 -23.56 10.43
CA GLU A 171 22.25 -23.88 11.86
C GLU A 171 21.38 -25.12 12.09
N VAL A 172 20.27 -25.23 11.35
CA VAL A 172 19.34 -26.37 11.50
C VAL A 172 19.52 -27.44 10.44
N GLU A 173 20.55 -27.31 9.58
CA GLU A 173 20.84 -28.22 8.46
C GLU A 173 19.61 -28.45 7.56
N ALA A 174 18.94 -27.34 7.18
CA ALA A 174 17.71 -27.34 6.39
C ALA A 174 17.88 -26.61 5.05
N ASN A 175 16.98 -26.92 4.14
CA ASN A 175 16.79 -26.13 2.93
C ASN A 175 15.90 -24.91 3.22
N LEU A 176 16.02 -23.85 2.44
CA LEU A 176 15.35 -22.58 2.66
C LEU A 176 14.12 -22.41 1.78
N LEU A 177 12.98 -22.13 2.37
CA LEU A 177 11.81 -21.57 1.68
C LEU A 177 11.73 -20.07 1.96
N ILE A 178 11.99 -19.24 0.97
CA ILE A 178 11.64 -17.81 0.99
C ILE A 178 10.16 -17.74 0.66
N HIS A 179 9.33 -17.37 1.66
CA HIS A 179 7.86 -17.45 1.58
C HIS A 179 7.23 -16.11 1.95
N PRO A 180 7.44 -15.06 1.10
CA PRO A 180 6.91 -13.74 1.33
C PRO A 180 5.39 -13.69 1.14
N VAL A 181 4.75 -12.80 1.89
CA VAL A 181 3.33 -12.52 1.72
C VAL A 181 3.11 -11.56 0.55
N VAL A 182 2.10 -11.85 -0.27
CA VAL A 182 1.67 -11.02 -1.41
C VAL A 182 0.21 -10.57 -1.30
N GLY A 183 -0.49 -10.92 -0.22
CA GLY A 183 -1.76 -10.34 0.16
C GLY A 183 -1.61 -8.95 0.78
N MET A 184 -2.68 -8.47 1.42
CA MET A 184 -2.69 -7.16 2.08
C MET A 184 -1.63 -7.11 3.17
N THR A 185 -0.92 -5.98 3.23
CA THR A 185 0.09 -5.68 4.24
C THR A 185 -0.16 -4.29 4.84
N LYS A 186 0.83 -3.71 5.48
CA LYS A 186 0.74 -2.37 6.07
C LYS A 186 0.74 -1.28 5.00
N PRO A 187 -0.07 -0.21 5.15
CA PRO A 187 0.04 0.98 4.30
C PRO A 187 1.46 1.54 4.27
N GLY A 188 1.95 1.89 3.07
CA GLY A 188 3.31 2.40 2.87
C GLY A 188 4.39 1.32 2.70
N ASP A 189 4.04 0.04 2.73
CA ASP A 189 4.94 -1.03 2.30
C ASP A 189 5.17 -0.95 0.77
N VAL A 190 6.34 -1.39 0.33
CA VAL A 190 6.65 -1.53 -1.11
C VAL A 190 5.65 -2.50 -1.75
N ASP A 191 5.16 -2.17 -2.93
CA ASP A 191 4.21 -3.01 -3.66
C ASP A 191 4.74 -4.43 -3.92
N HIS A 192 3.85 -5.40 -4.04
CA HIS A 192 4.27 -6.79 -4.12
C HIS A 192 5.01 -7.14 -5.43
N TYR A 193 4.74 -6.46 -6.55
CA TYR A 193 5.46 -6.69 -7.80
C TYR A 193 6.93 -6.32 -7.66
N THR A 194 7.22 -5.16 -7.10
CA THR A 194 8.59 -4.72 -6.79
C THR A 194 9.27 -5.65 -5.81
N ARG A 195 8.57 -6.06 -4.73
CA ARG A 195 9.11 -7.00 -3.75
C ARG A 195 9.48 -8.34 -4.39
N VAL A 196 8.60 -8.89 -5.23
CA VAL A 196 8.85 -10.18 -5.91
C VAL A 196 10.04 -10.06 -6.87
N ARG A 197 10.17 -8.97 -7.63
CA ARG A 197 11.36 -8.75 -8.47
C ARG A 197 12.64 -8.67 -7.64
N CYS A 198 12.61 -8.03 -6.47
CA CYS A 198 13.75 -8.03 -5.54
C CYS A 198 14.11 -9.44 -5.06
N TYR A 199 13.12 -10.30 -4.73
CA TYR A 199 13.38 -11.69 -4.34
C TYR A 199 13.95 -12.51 -5.49
N GLN A 200 13.41 -12.35 -6.71
CA GLN A 200 13.93 -13.02 -7.90
C GLN A 200 15.36 -12.58 -8.22
N ALA A 201 15.68 -11.29 -8.06
CA ALA A 201 17.05 -10.77 -8.25
C ALA A 201 18.04 -11.32 -7.21
N LEU A 202 17.55 -11.65 -6.01
CA LEU A 202 18.36 -12.19 -4.92
C LEU A 202 18.54 -13.71 -5.00
N LEU A 203 17.53 -14.44 -5.49
CA LEU A 203 17.50 -15.91 -5.48
C LEU A 203 18.75 -16.59 -6.11
N PRO A 204 19.32 -16.11 -7.23
CA PRO A 204 20.53 -16.69 -7.82
C PRO A 204 21.79 -16.61 -6.93
N ARG A 205 21.76 -15.83 -5.85
CA ARG A 205 22.88 -15.68 -4.91
C ARG A 205 22.90 -16.74 -3.80
N TYR A 206 21.87 -17.57 -3.74
CA TYR A 206 21.86 -18.74 -2.86
C TYR A 206 22.54 -19.92 -3.55
N PRO A 207 23.15 -20.83 -2.79
CA PRO A 207 23.68 -22.06 -3.37
C PRO A 207 22.62 -22.82 -4.16
N GLN A 208 23.02 -23.42 -5.28
CA GLN A 208 22.06 -24.10 -6.16
C GLN A 208 21.28 -25.19 -5.42
N LYS A 209 19.96 -25.23 -5.64
CA LYS A 209 19.04 -26.22 -5.07
C LYS A 209 18.94 -26.21 -3.54
N THR A 210 19.36 -25.12 -2.87
CA THR A 210 19.24 -25.00 -1.41
C THR A 210 18.14 -24.04 -1.00
N ALA A 211 17.66 -23.19 -1.91
CA ALA A 211 16.61 -22.21 -1.65
C ALA A 211 15.51 -22.25 -2.73
N MET A 212 14.28 -22.02 -2.32
CA MET A 212 13.10 -21.89 -3.18
C MET A 212 12.32 -20.63 -2.80
N LEU A 213 11.75 -19.96 -3.79
CA LEU A 213 10.81 -18.85 -3.61
C LEU A 213 9.39 -19.33 -3.89
N SER A 214 8.46 -19.07 -2.97
CA SER A 214 7.04 -19.27 -3.17
C SER A 214 6.26 -18.14 -2.53
N LEU A 215 5.17 -17.69 -3.17
CA LEU A 215 4.39 -16.55 -2.72
C LEU A 215 3.19 -17.03 -1.89
N LEU A 216 2.98 -16.38 -0.74
CA LEU A 216 1.87 -16.71 0.15
C LEU A 216 0.75 -15.66 -0.01
N PRO A 217 -0.47 -16.03 -0.44
CA PRO A 217 -1.62 -15.12 -0.55
C PRO A 217 -2.25 -14.83 0.82
N LEU A 218 -1.44 -14.39 1.76
CA LEU A 218 -1.85 -14.07 3.13
C LEU A 218 -2.05 -12.57 3.28
N ALA A 219 -3.20 -12.16 3.82
CA ALA A 219 -3.40 -10.82 4.35
C ALA A 219 -2.90 -10.77 5.80
N MET A 220 -1.81 -10.01 6.04
CA MET A 220 -1.25 -9.85 7.38
C MET A 220 -2.19 -9.04 8.28
N ARG A 221 -2.26 -9.44 9.54
CA ARG A 221 -3.04 -8.75 10.59
C ARG A 221 -2.18 -7.78 11.41
N MET A 222 -0.87 -7.86 11.28
CA MET A 222 0.11 -7.13 12.07
C MET A 222 0.01 -7.45 13.58
N GLY A 223 -0.47 -8.65 13.91
CA GLY A 223 -0.78 -9.12 15.27
C GLY A 223 0.43 -9.62 16.07
N GLY A 224 1.65 -9.32 15.63
CA GLY A 224 2.89 -9.61 16.36
C GLY A 224 2.97 -11.03 16.91
N PRO A 225 2.89 -11.21 18.26
CA PRO A 225 3.04 -12.51 18.90
C PRO A 225 2.05 -13.57 18.41
N ARG A 226 0.75 -13.25 18.35
CA ARG A 226 -0.27 -14.19 17.86
C ARG A 226 -0.06 -14.52 16.38
N GLU A 227 0.33 -13.54 15.59
CA GLU A 227 0.59 -13.77 14.17
C GLU A 227 1.83 -14.62 13.93
N ALA A 228 2.84 -14.60 14.79
CA ALA A 228 3.99 -15.51 14.71
C ALA A 228 3.56 -16.97 14.86
N VAL A 229 2.68 -17.28 15.80
CA VAL A 229 2.09 -18.62 15.97
C VAL A 229 1.27 -19.01 14.74
N TRP A 230 0.47 -18.10 14.21
CA TRP A 230 -0.29 -18.31 12.97
C TRP A 230 0.61 -18.57 11.77
N HIS A 231 1.69 -17.81 11.63
CA HIS A 231 2.70 -18.02 10.60
C HIS A 231 3.35 -19.41 10.70
N ALA A 232 3.59 -19.92 11.89
CA ALA A 232 4.12 -21.27 12.09
C ALA A 232 3.12 -22.37 11.66
N ILE A 233 1.83 -22.22 12.01
CA ILE A 233 0.77 -23.14 11.55
C ILE A 233 0.70 -23.18 10.03
N ILE A 234 0.68 -22.01 9.39
CA ILE A 234 0.62 -21.90 7.92
C ILE A 234 1.83 -22.62 7.30
N ARG A 235 3.05 -22.39 7.80
CA ARG A 235 4.26 -23.02 7.24
C ARG A 235 4.32 -24.52 7.48
N LYS A 236 3.83 -24.99 8.63
CA LYS A 236 3.61 -26.41 8.86
C LYS A 236 2.71 -27.01 7.77
N ASN A 237 1.59 -26.37 7.48
CA ASN A 237 0.67 -26.82 6.44
C ASN A 237 1.32 -26.86 5.04
N HIS A 238 2.28 -25.98 4.77
CA HIS A 238 3.08 -25.96 3.56
C HIS A 238 4.29 -26.91 3.57
N GLY A 239 4.46 -27.72 4.64
CA GLY A 239 5.52 -28.72 4.72
C GLY A 239 6.84 -28.24 5.31
N CYS A 240 6.87 -27.04 5.91
CA CYS A 240 8.07 -26.55 6.59
C CYS A 240 8.20 -27.15 7.98
N THR A 241 9.44 -27.43 8.39
CA THR A 241 9.80 -27.99 9.70
C THR A 241 10.30 -26.91 10.66
N HIS A 242 10.76 -25.77 10.13
CA HIS A 242 11.31 -24.67 10.90
C HIS A 242 10.78 -23.33 10.38
N LEU A 243 10.73 -22.33 11.26
CA LEU A 243 10.35 -20.96 10.93
C LEU A 243 11.36 -19.98 11.53
N VAL A 244 11.90 -19.09 10.69
CA VAL A 244 12.72 -17.97 11.17
C VAL A 244 11.81 -16.92 11.80
N VAL A 245 12.10 -16.54 13.05
CA VAL A 245 11.41 -15.47 13.76
C VAL A 245 12.42 -14.43 14.21
N GLY A 246 12.39 -13.29 13.54
CA GLY A 246 13.27 -12.17 13.85
C GLY A 246 12.70 -11.24 14.91
N ARG A 247 13.43 -10.15 15.16
CA ARG A 247 12.97 -9.02 15.96
C ARG A 247 11.72 -8.40 15.33
N ASP A 248 10.76 -7.96 16.16
CA ASP A 248 9.51 -7.30 15.75
C ASP A 248 8.71 -8.11 14.69
N HIS A 249 8.71 -9.45 14.80
CA HIS A 249 8.04 -10.32 13.84
C HIS A 249 6.55 -10.01 13.73
N ALA A 250 6.08 -9.70 12.51
CA ALA A 250 4.70 -9.29 12.22
C ALA A 250 4.18 -8.09 13.03
N GLY A 251 5.09 -7.29 13.62
CA GLY A 251 4.71 -6.09 14.35
C GLY A 251 4.40 -4.90 13.43
N PRO A 252 3.44 -4.02 13.83
CA PRO A 252 3.11 -2.81 13.06
C PRO A 252 4.10 -1.66 13.28
N GLY A 253 4.98 -1.76 14.28
CA GLY A 253 5.87 -0.68 14.73
C GLY A 253 5.30 0.07 15.93
N SER A 254 5.36 1.41 15.87
CA SER A 254 4.90 2.30 16.95
C SER A 254 3.72 3.16 16.52
N ASP A 255 2.98 3.67 17.50
CA ASP A 255 1.95 4.68 17.31
C ASP A 255 2.57 6.07 17.01
N SER A 256 1.74 7.09 16.77
CA SER A 256 2.15 8.47 16.51
C SER A 256 2.92 9.11 17.67
N ASN A 257 2.78 8.60 18.90
CA ASN A 257 3.49 9.05 20.09
C ASN A 257 4.84 8.33 20.28
N GLY A 258 5.16 7.36 19.41
CA GLY A 258 6.39 6.57 19.48
C GLY A 258 6.31 5.34 20.39
N ASN A 259 5.13 4.99 20.93
CA ASN A 259 4.95 3.80 21.75
C ASN A 259 4.88 2.56 20.87
N ALA A 260 5.75 1.59 21.07
CA ALA A 260 5.70 0.32 20.36
C ALA A 260 4.46 -0.48 20.78
N PHE A 261 3.78 -1.11 19.80
CA PHE A 261 2.62 -1.95 20.08
C PHE A 261 3.01 -3.28 20.74
N TYR A 262 4.19 -3.81 20.41
CA TYR A 262 4.72 -5.06 20.97
C TYR A 262 6.18 -4.91 21.34
N GLY A 263 6.64 -5.71 22.30
CA GLY A 263 8.05 -5.86 22.59
C GLY A 263 8.83 -6.52 21.45
N PRO A 264 10.12 -6.22 21.31
CA PRO A 264 10.92 -6.65 20.16
C PRO A 264 11.04 -8.17 20.01
N TYR A 265 10.83 -8.94 21.06
CA TYR A 265 10.95 -10.41 21.08
C TYR A 265 9.70 -11.14 21.58
N ASP A 266 8.59 -10.44 21.84
CA ASP A 266 7.33 -11.04 22.33
C ASP A 266 6.83 -12.16 21.41
N ALA A 267 7.07 -12.01 20.09
CA ALA A 267 6.71 -13.02 19.10
C ALA A 267 7.52 -14.33 19.29
N GLN A 268 8.80 -14.22 19.60
CA GLN A 268 9.66 -15.38 19.90
C GLN A 268 9.22 -16.04 21.21
N GLU A 269 8.94 -15.24 22.24
CA GLU A 269 8.50 -15.75 23.55
C GLU A 269 7.17 -16.48 23.48
N LEU A 270 6.21 -15.95 22.73
CA LEU A 270 4.92 -16.64 22.59
C LEU A 270 5.06 -17.93 21.76
N LEU A 271 5.76 -17.87 20.62
CA LEU A 271 5.92 -19.05 19.76
C LEU A 271 6.66 -20.18 20.47
N SER A 272 7.70 -19.87 21.28
CA SER A 272 8.46 -20.88 22.03
C SER A 272 7.60 -21.70 22.98
N LYS A 273 6.53 -21.11 23.54
CA LYS A 273 5.59 -21.81 24.43
C LYS A 273 4.75 -22.88 23.71
N HIS A 274 4.60 -22.74 22.39
CA HIS A 274 3.75 -23.61 21.57
C HIS A 274 4.54 -24.52 20.61
N GLU A 275 5.87 -24.46 20.60
CA GLU A 275 6.72 -25.17 19.63
C GLU A 275 6.47 -26.70 19.62
N ALA A 276 6.40 -27.29 20.80
CA ALA A 276 6.18 -28.74 20.95
C ALA A 276 4.82 -29.19 20.40
N GLU A 277 3.77 -28.39 20.60
CA GLU A 277 2.43 -28.67 20.07
C GLU A 277 2.34 -28.42 18.57
N LEU A 278 2.98 -27.37 18.09
CA LEU A 278 3.02 -27.02 16.67
C LEU A 278 3.76 -28.05 15.83
N GLY A 279 4.85 -28.60 16.35
CA GLY A 279 5.77 -29.44 15.58
C GLY A 279 6.54 -28.68 14.50
N VAL A 280 6.70 -27.37 14.69
CA VAL A 280 7.57 -26.49 13.88
C VAL A 280 8.55 -25.85 14.84
N THR A 281 9.84 -26.02 14.58
CA THR A 281 10.90 -25.47 15.41
C THR A 281 11.14 -24.01 15.02
N MET A 282 11.16 -23.12 16.01
CA MET A 282 11.55 -21.73 15.82
C MET A 282 13.06 -21.61 15.64
N VAL A 283 13.47 -20.78 14.67
CA VAL A 283 14.86 -20.35 14.54
C VAL A 283 14.91 -18.86 14.89
N PRO A 284 15.27 -18.52 16.15
CA PRO A 284 15.23 -17.14 16.61
C PRO A 284 16.42 -16.36 16.06
N PHE A 285 16.17 -15.13 15.60
CA PHE A 285 17.24 -14.24 15.18
C PHE A 285 17.15 -12.89 15.88
N LYS A 286 18.33 -12.37 16.23
CA LYS A 286 18.52 -11.00 16.70
C LYS A 286 18.76 -10.04 15.53
N LEU A 287 18.86 -8.76 15.85
CA LEU A 287 19.18 -7.73 14.86
C LEU A 287 20.51 -8.03 14.17
N MET A 288 20.52 -8.10 12.85
CA MET A 288 21.74 -8.22 12.04
C MET A 288 22.29 -6.83 11.75
N VAL A 289 23.56 -6.61 12.04
CA VAL A 289 24.28 -5.35 11.76
C VAL A 289 25.47 -5.61 10.86
N PHE A 290 25.79 -4.64 10.01
CA PHE A 290 27.00 -4.73 9.18
C PHE A 290 28.20 -4.27 10.01
N VAL A 291 29.25 -5.10 10.06
CA VAL A 291 30.51 -4.80 10.73
C VAL A 291 31.52 -4.36 9.68
N GLU A 292 31.92 -3.09 9.74
CA GLU A 292 32.75 -2.45 8.70
C GLU A 292 34.11 -3.14 8.53
N GLU A 293 34.74 -3.50 9.63
CA GLU A 293 36.09 -4.09 9.59
C GLU A 293 36.16 -5.52 9.05
N THR A 294 35.04 -6.25 9.10
CA THR A 294 34.95 -7.63 8.57
C THR A 294 34.19 -7.73 7.25
N ASP A 295 33.66 -6.61 6.74
CA ASP A 295 32.80 -6.53 5.55
C ASP A 295 31.68 -7.58 5.57
N SER A 296 31.07 -7.81 6.75
CA SER A 296 30.09 -8.88 6.94
C SER A 296 28.96 -8.50 7.89
N TYR A 297 27.81 -9.16 7.73
CA TYR A 297 26.71 -9.06 8.67
C TYR A 297 26.87 -10.04 9.81
N THR A 298 26.64 -9.53 11.03
CA THR A 298 26.78 -10.30 12.28
C THR A 298 25.59 -9.98 13.19
N PRO A 299 25.05 -10.95 13.94
CA PRO A 299 24.10 -10.65 15.02
C PRO A 299 24.69 -9.66 16.00
N ILE A 300 23.87 -8.71 16.47
CA ILE A 300 24.37 -7.58 17.29
C ILE A 300 25.08 -8.01 18.58
N ASP A 301 24.68 -9.14 19.14
CA ASP A 301 25.27 -9.73 20.36
C ASP A 301 26.55 -10.52 20.10
N GLU A 302 26.86 -10.84 18.84
CA GLU A 302 28.12 -11.47 18.43
C GLU A 302 29.16 -10.44 17.97
N VAL A 303 28.81 -9.15 17.91
CA VAL A 303 29.74 -8.10 17.47
C VAL A 303 30.83 -7.90 18.54
N PRO A 304 32.13 -8.03 18.21
CA PRO A 304 33.20 -7.80 19.17
C PRO A 304 33.20 -6.35 19.67
N GLU A 305 33.53 -6.17 20.93
CA GLU A 305 33.61 -4.84 21.58
C GLU A 305 34.56 -3.89 20.82
N GLY A 306 34.12 -2.63 20.63
CA GLY A 306 34.90 -1.61 19.93
C GLY A 306 34.83 -1.64 18.40
N LYS A 307 34.09 -2.60 17.78
CA LYS A 307 33.91 -2.64 16.33
C LYS A 307 32.82 -1.66 15.88
N ARG A 308 33.04 -1.06 14.70
CA ARG A 308 32.10 -0.13 14.11
C ARG A 308 31.01 -0.87 13.36
N THR A 309 29.75 -0.58 13.69
CA THR A 309 28.60 -1.14 12.99
C THR A 309 27.88 -0.08 12.16
N LEU A 310 27.41 -0.48 10.99
CA LEU A 310 26.57 0.32 10.12
C LEU A 310 25.17 -0.27 10.05
N ASN A 311 24.19 0.61 10.00
CA ASN A 311 22.78 0.24 9.78
C ASN A 311 22.12 1.31 8.93
N LEU A 312 21.18 0.91 8.09
CA LEU A 312 20.37 1.80 7.27
C LEU A 312 18.89 1.51 7.54
N SER A 313 18.16 2.49 8.02
CA SER A 313 16.74 2.34 8.27
C SER A 313 15.93 2.36 6.97
N GLY A 314 14.74 1.76 6.97
CA GLY A 314 13.82 1.84 5.82
C GLY A 314 13.42 3.28 5.46
N THR A 315 13.38 4.19 6.43
CA THR A 315 13.12 5.62 6.20
C THR A 315 14.29 6.27 5.48
N GLU A 316 15.53 6.00 5.90
CA GLU A 316 16.72 6.53 5.24
C GLU A 316 16.89 5.96 3.82
N LEU A 317 16.57 4.68 3.62
CA LEU A 317 16.55 4.08 2.29
C LEU A 317 15.58 4.80 1.36
N ARG A 318 14.35 5.05 1.82
CA ARG A 318 13.35 5.80 1.03
C ARG A 318 13.81 7.23 0.71
N ASP A 319 14.42 7.92 1.68
CA ASP A 319 14.97 9.27 1.47
C ASP A 319 16.10 9.26 0.44
N ARG A 320 16.99 8.27 0.49
CA ARG A 320 18.06 8.11 -0.52
C ARG A 320 17.50 7.86 -1.91
N LEU A 321 16.54 6.95 -2.05
CA LEU A 321 15.88 6.66 -3.33
C LEU A 321 15.17 7.91 -3.88
N ALA A 322 14.38 8.61 -3.05
CA ALA A 322 13.67 9.82 -3.44
C ALA A 322 14.60 10.96 -3.90
N LYS A 323 15.82 11.00 -3.36
CA LYS A 323 16.86 12.00 -3.72
C LYS A 323 17.81 11.52 -4.82
N GLY A 324 17.59 10.33 -5.39
CA GLY A 324 18.49 9.74 -6.37
C GLY A 324 19.91 9.46 -5.83
N LYS A 325 20.06 9.32 -4.51
CA LYS A 325 21.35 8.99 -3.88
C LYS A 325 21.63 7.50 -3.99
N GLU A 326 22.88 7.16 -4.22
CA GLU A 326 23.32 5.76 -4.25
C GLU A 326 22.98 5.03 -2.94
N VAL A 327 22.43 3.83 -3.08
CA VAL A 327 22.21 2.91 -1.95
C VAL A 327 23.51 2.14 -1.71
N PRO A 328 24.07 2.17 -0.48
CA PRO A 328 25.37 1.54 -0.22
C PRO A 328 25.37 0.04 -0.55
N SER A 329 26.44 -0.41 -1.20
CA SER A 329 26.62 -1.82 -1.60
C SER A 329 26.72 -2.79 -0.41
N TRP A 330 27.14 -2.29 0.76
CA TRP A 330 27.11 -3.09 1.99
C TRP A 330 25.69 -3.35 2.48
N PHE A 331 24.71 -2.46 2.18
CA PHE A 331 23.33 -2.62 2.60
C PHE A 331 22.54 -3.55 1.66
N THR A 332 22.67 -3.37 0.35
CA THR A 332 21.92 -4.17 -0.62
C THR A 332 22.74 -4.45 -1.89
N PHE A 333 22.28 -5.40 -2.68
CA PHE A 333 22.90 -5.73 -3.96
C PHE A 333 22.48 -4.73 -5.04
N PRO A 334 23.37 -4.40 -6.00
CA PRO A 334 23.05 -3.47 -7.08
C PRO A 334 21.75 -3.81 -7.82
N THR A 335 21.52 -5.08 -8.13
CA THR A 335 20.31 -5.57 -8.81
C THR A 335 19.03 -5.31 -8.01
N VAL A 336 19.08 -5.38 -6.67
CA VAL A 336 17.95 -5.07 -5.80
C VAL A 336 17.78 -3.55 -5.69
N ALA A 337 18.88 -2.79 -5.61
CA ALA A 337 18.84 -1.33 -5.60
C ALA A 337 18.20 -0.77 -6.88
N GLU A 338 18.53 -1.34 -8.05
CA GLU A 338 17.93 -0.98 -9.35
C GLU A 338 16.41 -1.22 -9.38
N GLU A 339 15.93 -2.37 -8.87
CA GLU A 339 14.49 -2.66 -8.79
C GLU A 339 13.76 -1.68 -7.87
N LEU A 340 14.37 -1.32 -6.74
CA LEU A 340 13.80 -0.32 -5.82
C LEU A 340 13.80 1.08 -6.43
N ALA A 341 14.87 1.50 -7.10
CA ALA A 341 14.96 2.78 -7.77
C ALA A 341 13.93 2.91 -8.91
N ARG A 342 13.71 1.83 -9.66
CA ARG A 342 12.70 1.79 -10.74
C ARG A 342 11.28 2.02 -10.23
N SER A 343 10.94 1.50 -9.05
CA SER A 343 9.61 1.67 -8.44
C SER A 343 9.48 2.94 -7.59
N HIS A 344 10.58 3.52 -7.18
CA HIS A 344 10.66 4.76 -6.41
C HIS A 344 11.66 5.72 -7.08
N PRO A 345 11.34 6.19 -8.31
CA PRO A 345 12.24 7.09 -9.01
C PRO A 345 12.45 8.39 -8.21
N PRO A 346 13.61 9.04 -8.34
CA PRO A 346 13.84 10.32 -7.69
C PRO A 346 12.84 11.37 -8.19
N ARG A 347 12.58 12.41 -7.38
CA ARG A 347 11.52 13.40 -7.67
C ARG A 347 11.61 14.00 -9.06
N HIS A 348 12.82 14.25 -9.55
CA HIS A 348 13.02 14.80 -10.90
C HIS A 348 12.64 13.85 -12.05
N GLU A 349 12.44 12.57 -11.76
CA GLU A 349 11.93 11.56 -12.70
C GLU A 349 10.46 11.20 -12.45
N GLN A 350 9.90 11.56 -11.29
CA GLN A 350 8.49 11.32 -10.98
C GLN A 350 7.58 12.21 -11.82
N GLY A 351 6.43 11.66 -12.24
CA GLY A 351 5.36 12.47 -12.78
C GLY A 351 4.74 13.37 -11.71
N PHE A 352 4.15 14.48 -12.15
CA PHE A 352 3.43 15.38 -11.26
C PHE A 352 2.27 16.09 -11.95
N THR A 353 1.31 16.54 -11.16
CA THR A 353 0.16 17.34 -11.60
C THR A 353 0.20 18.72 -10.97
N LEU A 354 0.01 19.75 -11.77
CA LEU A 354 -0.31 21.10 -11.35
C LEU A 354 -1.79 21.38 -11.59
N LEU A 355 -2.58 21.50 -10.53
CA LEU A 355 -3.99 21.84 -10.60
C LEU A 355 -4.18 23.34 -10.36
N PHE A 356 -4.38 24.08 -11.43
CA PHE A 356 -4.76 25.48 -11.33
C PHE A 356 -6.20 25.64 -10.86
N THR A 357 -6.43 26.61 -10.01
CA THR A 357 -7.76 27.06 -9.61
C THR A 357 -7.82 28.60 -9.54
N GLY A 358 -8.99 29.17 -9.64
CA GLY A 358 -9.21 30.62 -9.64
C GLY A 358 -10.34 31.03 -10.56
N LEU A 359 -10.79 32.28 -10.46
CA LEU A 359 -11.91 32.85 -11.19
C LEU A 359 -11.69 32.87 -12.73
N SER A 360 -12.76 32.94 -13.49
CA SER A 360 -12.67 33.24 -14.93
C SER A 360 -11.90 34.56 -15.14
N GLY A 361 -11.02 34.64 -16.14
CA GLY A 361 -10.25 35.88 -16.36
C GLY A 361 -9.08 36.11 -15.40
N SER A 362 -8.83 35.22 -14.40
CA SER A 362 -7.71 35.37 -13.47
C SER A 362 -6.32 35.14 -14.11
N GLY A 363 -6.23 34.57 -15.32
CA GLY A 363 -4.97 34.33 -16.01
C GLY A 363 -4.50 32.88 -16.08
N LYS A 364 -5.24 31.92 -15.49
CA LYS A 364 -4.88 30.49 -15.43
C LYS A 364 -4.39 29.90 -16.75
N SER A 365 -5.21 29.97 -17.81
CA SER A 365 -4.86 29.37 -19.11
C SER A 365 -3.64 30.06 -19.74
N THR A 366 -3.46 31.36 -19.52
CA THR A 366 -2.30 32.10 -20.04
C THR A 366 -1.02 31.63 -19.35
N ILE A 367 -1.02 31.57 -18.01
CA ILE A 367 0.11 31.06 -17.21
C ILE A 367 0.39 29.59 -17.56
N ALA A 368 -0.66 28.76 -17.65
CA ALA A 368 -0.52 27.35 -18.00
C ALA A 368 0.11 27.13 -19.38
N ASN A 369 -0.22 27.94 -20.36
CA ASN A 369 0.41 27.88 -21.70
C ASN A 369 1.88 28.30 -21.66
N VAL A 370 2.24 29.40 -20.96
CA VAL A 370 3.64 29.82 -20.79
C VAL A 370 4.43 28.72 -20.06
N LEU A 371 3.87 28.17 -18.99
CA LEU A 371 4.50 27.09 -18.22
C LEU A 371 4.67 25.82 -19.07
N LEU A 372 3.67 25.44 -19.87
CA LEU A 372 3.75 24.33 -20.80
C LEU A 372 4.97 24.46 -21.72
N VAL A 373 5.12 25.63 -22.36
CA VAL A 373 6.25 25.88 -23.26
C VAL A 373 7.59 25.78 -22.53
N LYS A 374 7.70 26.41 -21.36
CA LYS A 374 8.92 26.34 -20.54
C LYS A 374 9.28 24.91 -20.14
N LEU A 375 8.30 24.10 -19.71
CA LEU A 375 8.53 22.71 -19.35
C LEU A 375 8.90 21.85 -20.56
N LEU A 376 8.31 22.10 -21.73
CA LEU A 376 8.69 21.44 -22.99
C LEU A 376 10.11 21.82 -23.44
N GLU A 377 10.52 23.09 -23.30
CA GLU A 377 11.87 23.55 -23.56
C GLU A 377 12.93 22.96 -22.62
N MET A 378 12.54 22.70 -21.34
CA MET A 378 13.41 22.02 -20.39
C MET A 378 13.62 20.54 -20.75
N GLY A 379 12.66 19.91 -21.42
CA GLY A 379 12.73 18.51 -21.83
C GLY A 379 12.58 17.50 -20.69
N GLY A 380 12.97 16.27 -20.95
CA GLY A 380 13.04 15.19 -19.98
C GLY A 380 11.73 14.42 -19.77
N ARG A 381 10.57 15.07 -19.83
CA ARG A 381 9.26 14.42 -19.60
C ARG A 381 8.20 14.90 -20.57
N ALA A 382 7.21 14.03 -20.86
CA ALA A 382 6.03 14.43 -21.61
C ALA A 382 5.17 15.39 -20.76
N VAL A 383 4.72 16.49 -21.35
CA VAL A 383 3.87 17.49 -20.69
C VAL A 383 2.53 17.56 -21.40
N THR A 384 1.44 17.44 -20.65
CA THR A 384 0.07 17.49 -21.16
C THR A 384 -0.69 18.66 -20.53
N LEU A 385 -1.27 19.51 -21.36
CA LEU A 385 -2.16 20.57 -20.92
C LEU A 385 -3.63 20.08 -20.95
N LEU A 386 -4.29 20.09 -19.80
CA LEU A 386 -5.71 19.82 -19.62
C LEU A 386 -6.45 21.14 -19.34
N ASP A 387 -6.56 21.96 -20.37
CA ASP A 387 -7.34 23.22 -20.29
C ASP A 387 -8.84 22.93 -20.29
N GLY A 388 -9.60 23.73 -19.54
CA GLY A 388 -11.03 23.51 -19.36
C GLY A 388 -11.85 23.49 -20.65
N ASP A 389 -11.52 24.32 -21.64
CA ASP A 389 -12.22 24.38 -22.92
C ASP A 389 -11.90 23.14 -23.78
N LEU A 390 -10.62 22.71 -23.79
CA LEU A 390 -10.19 21.51 -24.53
C LEU A 390 -10.79 20.23 -23.94
N VAL A 391 -10.80 20.12 -22.61
CA VAL A 391 -11.38 18.97 -21.92
C VAL A 391 -12.89 18.89 -22.17
N ARG A 392 -13.62 20.02 -22.07
CA ARG A 392 -15.05 20.04 -22.37
C ARG A 392 -15.36 19.61 -23.78
N LYS A 393 -14.55 19.98 -24.77
CA LYS A 393 -14.74 19.56 -26.15
C LYS A 393 -14.54 18.06 -26.36
N ASN A 394 -13.56 17.44 -25.72
CA ASN A 394 -13.12 16.08 -26.03
C ASN A 394 -13.55 15.02 -25.01
N LEU A 395 -13.72 15.40 -23.74
CA LEU A 395 -13.95 14.45 -22.63
C LEU A 395 -15.29 14.68 -21.91
N SER A 396 -15.82 15.90 -21.97
CA SER A 396 -16.98 16.32 -21.18
C SER A 396 -17.96 17.16 -21.99
N SER A 397 -18.13 16.86 -23.29
CA SER A 397 -18.97 17.63 -24.21
C SER A 397 -20.46 17.59 -23.85
N GLU A 398 -20.91 16.54 -23.17
CA GLU A 398 -22.30 16.39 -22.70
C GLU A 398 -22.60 17.14 -21.40
N LEU A 399 -21.56 17.59 -20.66
CA LEU A 399 -21.75 18.25 -19.37
C LEU A 399 -22.11 19.73 -19.52
N GLY A 400 -23.13 20.17 -18.79
CA GLY A 400 -23.48 21.58 -18.59
C GLY A 400 -22.61 22.26 -17.55
N PHE A 401 -23.15 23.35 -16.92
CA PHE A 401 -22.43 24.17 -15.96
C PHE A 401 -23.02 24.13 -14.53
N SER A 402 -23.98 23.20 -14.28
CA SER A 402 -24.45 22.97 -12.91
C SER A 402 -23.31 22.57 -11.98
N ARG A 403 -23.47 22.73 -10.67
CA ARG A 403 -22.49 22.32 -9.68
C ARG A 403 -22.05 20.87 -9.88
N GLU A 404 -22.99 19.96 -10.02
CA GLU A 404 -22.74 18.53 -10.23
C GLU A 404 -21.90 18.28 -11.50
N HIS A 405 -22.27 18.90 -12.63
CA HIS A 405 -21.54 18.75 -13.89
C HIS A 405 -20.12 19.35 -13.82
N ARG A 406 -19.93 20.43 -13.08
CA ARG A 406 -18.59 20.98 -12.81
C ARG A 406 -17.75 20.00 -12.01
N ASP A 407 -18.30 19.41 -10.95
CA ASP A 407 -17.60 18.45 -10.11
C ASP A 407 -17.24 17.17 -10.89
N ILE A 408 -18.16 16.66 -11.71
CA ILE A 408 -17.88 15.53 -12.61
C ILE A 408 -16.72 15.87 -13.55
N ASN A 409 -16.74 17.06 -14.17
CA ASN A 409 -15.67 17.48 -15.08
C ASN A 409 -14.32 17.56 -14.39
N ILE A 410 -14.26 18.09 -13.15
CA ILE A 410 -12.99 18.16 -12.38
C ILE A 410 -12.50 16.76 -12.00
N ARG A 411 -13.37 15.84 -11.61
CA ARG A 411 -12.99 14.44 -11.34
C ARG A 411 -12.45 13.74 -12.59
N ARG A 412 -13.05 13.96 -13.77
CA ARG A 412 -12.54 13.43 -15.03
C ARG A 412 -11.16 13.98 -15.39
N ILE A 413 -10.95 15.29 -15.22
CA ILE A 413 -9.63 15.91 -15.36
C ILE A 413 -8.64 15.27 -14.40
N GLY A 414 -9.02 15.09 -13.12
CA GLY A 414 -8.22 14.46 -12.09
C GLY A 414 -7.83 13.03 -12.46
N TYR A 415 -8.77 12.24 -12.99
CA TYR A 415 -8.47 10.86 -13.43
C TYR A 415 -7.46 10.84 -14.60
N VAL A 416 -7.65 11.67 -15.62
CA VAL A 416 -6.68 11.74 -16.73
C VAL A 416 -5.32 12.21 -16.23
N ALA A 417 -5.28 13.21 -15.35
CA ALA A 417 -4.05 13.71 -14.75
C ALA A 417 -3.35 12.65 -13.89
N SER A 418 -4.11 11.82 -13.16
CA SER A 418 -3.57 10.73 -12.36
C SER A 418 -2.86 9.68 -13.22
N GLU A 419 -3.42 9.31 -14.36
CA GLU A 419 -2.79 8.37 -15.29
C GLU A 419 -1.54 8.96 -15.95
N ILE A 420 -1.53 10.26 -16.27
CA ILE A 420 -0.32 10.97 -16.78
C ILE A 420 0.76 10.95 -15.71
N THR A 421 0.44 11.33 -14.48
CA THR A 421 1.36 11.38 -13.34
C THR A 421 1.96 10.01 -13.03
N LYS A 422 1.13 8.98 -12.96
CA LYS A 422 1.53 7.59 -12.73
C LYS A 422 2.55 7.09 -13.76
N ASN A 423 2.43 7.54 -15.00
CA ASN A 423 3.33 7.18 -16.10
C ASN A 423 4.54 8.13 -16.25
N GLY A 424 4.87 8.91 -15.21
CA GLY A 424 6.05 9.79 -15.20
C GLY A 424 5.88 11.11 -15.96
N GLY A 425 4.70 11.37 -16.53
CA GLY A 425 4.41 12.61 -17.26
C GLY A 425 4.04 13.77 -16.35
N VAL A 426 3.95 14.95 -16.94
CA VAL A 426 3.51 16.19 -16.28
C VAL A 426 2.12 16.58 -16.78
N ALA A 427 1.15 16.70 -15.87
CA ALA A 427 -0.17 17.20 -16.17
C ALA A 427 -0.34 18.65 -15.68
N VAL A 428 -0.60 19.57 -16.59
CA VAL A 428 -0.94 20.96 -16.29
C VAL A 428 -2.45 21.12 -16.49
N CYS A 429 -3.20 21.16 -15.40
CA CYS A 429 -4.67 21.24 -15.41
C CYS A 429 -5.10 22.68 -15.14
N ALA A 430 -5.83 23.32 -16.06
CA ALA A 430 -6.23 24.71 -15.94
C ALA A 430 -7.75 24.96 -15.90
N PRO A 431 -8.53 24.19 -15.11
CA PRO A 431 -9.96 24.49 -14.90
C PRO A 431 -10.16 25.61 -13.87
N ILE A 432 -11.41 25.99 -13.63
CA ILE A 432 -11.79 26.88 -12.52
C ILE A 432 -11.68 26.13 -11.17
N ALA A 433 -12.17 24.89 -11.10
CA ALA A 433 -12.20 24.04 -9.91
C ALA A 433 -12.67 24.79 -8.65
N PRO A 434 -13.92 25.27 -8.61
CA PRO A 434 -14.35 26.25 -7.61
C PRO A 434 -14.54 25.67 -6.21
N PHE A 435 -14.77 24.37 -6.05
CA PHE A 435 -15.14 23.75 -4.79
C PHE A 435 -13.96 22.99 -4.16
N ASP A 436 -13.75 23.21 -2.85
CA ASP A 436 -12.64 22.61 -2.11
C ASP A 436 -12.75 21.07 -2.04
N SER A 437 -13.96 20.57 -1.83
CA SER A 437 -14.21 19.14 -1.71
C SER A 437 -13.76 18.35 -2.94
N VAL A 438 -13.98 18.86 -4.15
CA VAL A 438 -13.58 18.17 -5.38
C VAL A 438 -12.08 18.30 -5.64
N ARG A 439 -11.44 19.42 -5.26
CA ARG A 439 -9.98 19.56 -5.33
C ARG A 439 -9.29 18.55 -4.41
N LYS A 440 -9.81 18.36 -3.18
CA LYS A 440 -9.32 17.34 -2.25
C LYS A 440 -9.50 15.91 -2.77
N GLN A 441 -10.61 15.61 -3.45
CA GLN A 441 -10.81 14.31 -4.11
C GLN A 441 -9.75 14.07 -5.21
N VAL A 442 -9.45 15.08 -6.01
CA VAL A 442 -8.41 14.99 -7.05
C VAL A 442 -7.02 14.83 -6.42
N ARG A 443 -6.72 15.56 -5.35
CA ARG A 443 -5.49 15.40 -4.57
C ARG A 443 -5.32 13.97 -4.08
N ALA A 444 -6.33 13.43 -3.41
CA ALA A 444 -6.32 12.06 -2.89
C ALA A 444 -6.15 10.98 -3.99
N MET A 445 -6.60 11.26 -5.21
CA MET A 445 -6.44 10.39 -6.37
C MET A 445 -5.01 10.38 -6.90
N ILE A 446 -4.29 11.51 -6.84
CA ILE A 446 -3.01 11.71 -7.53
C ILE A 446 -1.79 11.55 -6.60
N GLU A 447 -1.85 12.06 -5.36
CA GLU A 447 -0.72 12.02 -4.42
C GLU A 447 -0.11 10.63 -4.19
N PRO A 448 -0.88 9.51 -4.17
CA PRO A 448 -0.30 8.18 -4.08
C PRO A 448 0.51 7.75 -5.32
N LEU A 449 0.36 8.45 -6.44
CA LEU A 449 0.93 8.09 -7.75
C LEU A 449 2.12 8.97 -8.15
N GLY A 450 2.27 10.15 -7.53
CA GLY A 450 3.33 11.11 -7.83
C GLY A 450 3.08 12.49 -7.22
N GLY A 451 3.72 13.53 -7.76
CA GLY A 451 3.56 14.88 -7.24
C GLY A 451 2.18 15.49 -7.53
N PHE A 452 1.64 16.22 -6.57
CA PHE A 452 0.43 17.01 -6.77
C PHE A 452 0.56 18.38 -6.09
N MET A 453 0.23 19.43 -6.82
CA MET A 453 0.31 20.81 -6.32
C MET A 453 -0.90 21.62 -6.82
N VAL A 454 -1.54 22.36 -5.92
CA VAL A 454 -2.58 23.34 -6.26
C VAL A 454 -1.93 24.69 -6.53
N VAL A 455 -2.20 25.25 -7.69
CA VAL A 455 -1.79 26.62 -8.08
C VAL A 455 -3.04 27.52 -8.00
N HIS A 456 -3.16 28.28 -6.93
CA HIS A 456 -4.23 29.24 -6.76
C HIS A 456 -3.90 30.56 -7.44
N VAL A 457 -4.60 30.87 -8.54
CA VAL A 457 -4.52 32.18 -9.19
C VAL A 457 -5.52 33.13 -8.53
N ALA A 458 -5.06 33.79 -7.47
CA ALA A 458 -5.84 34.57 -6.51
C ALA A 458 -6.13 36.00 -6.97
N THR A 459 -6.23 36.24 -8.27
CA THR A 459 -6.54 37.56 -8.85
C THR A 459 -7.94 38.01 -8.38
N PRO A 460 -8.06 39.22 -7.82
CA PRO A 460 -9.34 39.75 -7.33
C PRO A 460 -10.46 39.76 -8.36
N LEU A 461 -11.68 39.55 -7.91
CA LEU A 461 -12.87 39.48 -8.78
C LEU A 461 -13.03 40.74 -9.65
N GLU A 462 -12.83 41.91 -9.08
CA GLU A 462 -12.95 43.19 -9.79
C GLU A 462 -11.93 43.30 -10.95
N VAL A 463 -10.76 42.70 -10.80
CA VAL A 463 -9.75 42.68 -11.85
C VAL A 463 -10.15 41.66 -12.94
N CYS A 464 -10.66 40.51 -12.55
CA CYS A 464 -11.17 39.49 -13.47
C CYS A 464 -12.35 40.02 -14.29
N GLU A 465 -13.29 40.72 -13.63
CA GLU A 465 -14.47 41.32 -14.25
C GLU A 465 -14.09 42.45 -15.22
N ARG A 466 -13.12 43.32 -14.88
CA ARG A 466 -12.61 44.34 -15.80
C ARG A 466 -11.97 43.76 -17.05
N ARG A 467 -11.31 42.61 -16.91
CA ARG A 467 -10.66 41.91 -18.04
C ARG A 467 -11.67 41.30 -19.00
N ASP A 468 -12.70 40.67 -18.50
CA ASP A 468 -13.83 39.97 -19.15
C ASP A 468 -13.62 39.59 -20.64
N ARG A 469 -12.49 38.99 -20.99
CA ARG A 469 -12.06 38.70 -22.38
C ARG A 469 -13.08 37.91 -23.19
N LYS A 470 -13.92 37.12 -22.54
CA LYS A 470 -14.95 36.27 -23.16
C LYS A 470 -16.36 36.87 -23.05
N GLY A 471 -16.55 38.03 -22.44
CA GLY A 471 -17.84 38.69 -22.19
C GLY A 471 -18.74 37.86 -21.24
N LEU A 472 -18.17 36.99 -20.42
CA LEU A 472 -18.92 36.09 -19.55
C LEU A 472 -19.45 36.83 -18.30
N TYR A 473 -18.67 37.76 -17.74
CA TYR A 473 -19.10 38.56 -16.58
C TYR A 473 -20.25 39.50 -16.96
N ALA A 474 -20.16 40.15 -18.12
CA ALA A 474 -21.25 41.01 -18.63
C ALA A 474 -22.55 40.19 -18.78
N LYS A 475 -22.49 38.99 -19.32
CA LYS A 475 -23.65 38.11 -19.46
C LYS A 475 -24.17 37.60 -18.11
N ALA A 476 -23.28 37.30 -17.15
CA ALA A 476 -23.67 36.88 -15.81
C ALA A 476 -24.37 38.02 -15.06
N ARG A 477 -23.85 39.26 -15.11
CA ARG A 477 -24.47 40.46 -14.53
C ARG A 477 -25.82 40.79 -15.15
N ALA A 478 -25.98 40.53 -16.45
CA ALA A 478 -27.24 40.67 -17.16
C ALA A 478 -28.23 39.51 -16.89
N GLY A 479 -27.89 38.51 -16.06
CA GLY A 479 -28.73 37.36 -15.74
C GLY A 479 -28.91 36.36 -16.87
N ILE A 480 -28.13 36.48 -17.96
CA ILE A 480 -28.15 35.58 -19.12
C ILE A 480 -27.47 34.25 -18.75
N ILE A 481 -26.34 34.30 -18.03
CA ILE A 481 -25.67 33.12 -17.49
C ILE A 481 -26.05 32.98 -16.03
N LYS A 482 -26.71 31.88 -15.70
CA LYS A 482 -27.03 31.47 -14.33
C LYS A 482 -25.87 30.62 -13.77
N GLU A 483 -25.74 30.58 -12.44
CA GLU A 483 -24.70 29.75 -11.76
C GLU A 483 -23.27 30.08 -12.21
N PHE A 484 -22.93 31.36 -12.33
CA PHE A 484 -21.59 31.80 -12.74
C PHE A 484 -20.70 31.99 -11.51
N THR A 485 -19.58 31.25 -11.48
CA THR A 485 -18.61 31.26 -10.37
C THR A 485 -18.05 32.65 -10.07
N GLY A 486 -18.21 33.11 -8.83
CA GLY A 486 -17.77 34.42 -8.36
C GLY A 486 -18.84 35.54 -8.51
N ILE A 487 -19.97 35.28 -9.18
CA ILE A 487 -21.09 36.25 -9.30
C ILE A 487 -22.36 35.69 -8.62
N SER A 488 -22.97 34.67 -9.21
CA SER A 488 -24.19 34.03 -8.71
C SER A 488 -23.94 32.67 -8.05
N ASP A 489 -22.69 32.16 -8.12
CA ASP A 489 -22.27 30.90 -7.55
C ASP A 489 -20.94 31.08 -6.80
N PRO A 490 -20.73 30.42 -5.64
CA PRO A 490 -19.54 30.63 -4.83
C PRO A 490 -18.26 30.11 -5.50
N TYR A 491 -17.15 30.74 -5.13
CA TYR A 491 -15.80 30.23 -5.32
C TYR A 491 -15.17 30.04 -3.94
N GLU A 492 -14.78 28.81 -3.63
CA GLU A 492 -14.11 28.46 -2.39
C GLU A 492 -12.60 28.56 -2.61
N ALA A 493 -11.97 29.60 -2.08
CA ALA A 493 -10.51 29.77 -2.17
C ALA A 493 -9.81 28.61 -1.43
N PRO A 494 -8.78 27.98 -2.04
CA PRO A 494 -8.04 26.93 -1.34
C PRO A 494 -7.20 27.52 -0.20
N GLU A 495 -7.26 26.87 0.97
CA GLU A 495 -6.43 27.21 2.13
C GLU A 495 -5.10 26.44 2.12
N ASP A 496 -5.03 25.37 1.34
CA ASP A 496 -3.92 24.41 1.24
C ASP A 496 -3.17 24.47 -0.11
N ALA A 497 -3.24 25.60 -0.81
CA ALA A 497 -2.52 25.75 -2.08
C ALA A 497 -1.00 25.88 -1.86
N GLU A 498 -0.22 25.08 -2.56
CA GLU A 498 1.25 25.13 -2.53
C GLU A 498 1.80 26.41 -3.18
N ILE A 499 1.06 26.96 -4.16
CA ILE A 499 1.47 28.16 -4.89
C ILE A 499 0.28 29.10 -5.00
N VAL A 500 0.47 30.35 -4.56
CA VAL A 500 -0.51 31.42 -4.68
C VAL A 500 0.04 32.53 -5.56
N ILE A 501 -0.69 32.91 -6.60
CA ILE A 501 -0.29 33.91 -7.60
C ILE A 501 -1.37 34.95 -7.76
N ASP A 502 -1.02 36.22 -7.61
CA ASP A 502 -1.87 37.36 -8.00
C ASP A 502 -1.36 37.97 -9.30
N THR A 503 -2.17 37.88 -10.34
CA THR A 503 -1.82 38.43 -11.67
C THR A 503 -2.17 39.92 -11.84
N THR A 504 -2.52 40.62 -10.77
CA THR A 504 -2.78 42.06 -10.81
C THR A 504 -1.51 42.81 -11.24
N THR A 505 -0.36 42.40 -10.73
CA THR A 505 0.95 43.03 -10.95
C THR A 505 1.96 42.14 -11.67
N LEU A 506 1.71 40.84 -11.76
CA LEU A 506 2.62 39.86 -12.38
C LEU A 506 2.23 39.61 -13.85
N THR A 507 3.21 39.50 -14.69
CA THR A 507 3.07 38.97 -16.06
C THR A 507 2.90 37.44 -16.02
N ALA A 508 2.44 36.84 -17.10
CA ALA A 508 2.29 35.40 -17.19
C ALA A 508 3.64 34.67 -17.11
N GLU A 509 4.68 35.29 -17.65
CA GLU A 509 6.06 34.78 -17.62
C GLU A 509 6.63 34.77 -16.20
N GLU A 510 6.43 35.86 -15.44
CA GLU A 510 6.87 35.95 -14.05
C GLU A 510 6.10 34.94 -13.17
N ALA A 511 4.80 34.79 -13.37
CA ALA A 511 3.98 33.82 -12.70
C ALA A 511 4.44 32.37 -13.00
N ALA A 512 4.70 32.06 -14.26
CA ALA A 512 5.24 30.75 -14.66
C ALA A 512 6.63 30.50 -14.06
N GLN A 513 7.48 31.54 -13.97
CA GLN A 513 8.80 31.44 -13.34
C GLN A 513 8.70 31.14 -11.83
N GLN A 514 7.74 31.73 -11.11
CA GLN A 514 7.51 31.40 -9.70
C GLN A 514 7.13 29.93 -9.53
N ILE A 515 6.30 29.38 -10.43
CA ILE A 515 5.93 27.95 -10.40
C ILE A 515 7.18 27.09 -10.64
N ILE A 516 8.02 27.43 -11.61
CA ILE A 516 9.25 26.67 -11.90
C ILE A 516 10.21 26.68 -10.70
N LEU A 517 10.42 27.84 -10.07
CA LEU A 517 11.26 27.94 -8.88
C LEU A 517 10.72 27.09 -7.72
N HIS A 518 9.40 26.99 -7.58
CA HIS A 518 8.80 26.09 -6.60
C HIS A 518 9.07 24.62 -6.96
N LEU A 519 8.91 24.24 -8.23
CA LEU A 519 9.20 22.88 -8.72
C LEU A 519 10.68 22.50 -8.55
N GLU A 520 11.60 23.46 -8.75
CA GLU A 520 13.04 23.27 -8.50
C GLU A 520 13.31 23.05 -7.00
N LYS A 521 12.73 23.88 -6.15
CA LYS A 521 12.84 23.75 -4.69
C LYS A 521 12.34 22.39 -4.19
N GLU A 522 11.23 21.91 -4.73
CA GLU A 522 10.65 20.61 -4.40
C GLU A 522 11.36 19.43 -5.09
N GLY A 523 12.29 19.70 -6.00
CA GLY A 523 13.10 18.69 -6.69
C GLY A 523 12.42 18.01 -7.89
N TYR A 524 11.31 18.54 -8.39
CA TYR A 524 10.61 17.99 -9.57
C TYR A 524 11.23 18.39 -10.89
N VAL A 525 11.96 19.49 -10.95
CA VAL A 525 12.75 19.90 -12.11
C VAL A 525 14.17 20.23 -11.65
N ALA A 526 15.16 19.96 -12.51
CA ALA A 526 16.53 20.32 -12.23
C ALA A 526 16.72 21.82 -12.45
N GLY A 527 17.30 22.52 -11.48
CA GLY A 527 17.77 23.89 -11.68
C GLY A 527 18.79 23.92 -12.80
N LYS A 528 18.74 24.94 -13.65
CA LYS A 528 19.85 25.17 -14.57
C LYS A 528 21.08 25.52 -13.72
N ALA A 529 22.12 24.65 -13.78
CA ALA A 529 23.42 24.91 -13.21
C ALA A 529 24.05 26.16 -13.80
#